data_cbc7ddd004218d1caa0e1849c1e4b8cc
#
_entry.id   cbc7ddd004218d1caa0e1849c1e4b8cc
#
_cell.length_a   1.000
_cell.length_b   1.000
_cell.length_c   1.000
_cell.angle_alpha   90.00
_cell.angle_beta   90.00
_cell.angle_gamma   90.00
#
_symmetry.space_group_name_H-M   'P 1'
#
loop_
_entity.id
_entity.type
_entity.pdbx_description
1 polymer ?
#
loop_
_entity_poly.entity_id
_entity_poly.type
_entity_poly.pdbx_seq_one_letter_code
_entity_poly.pdbx_strand_id
1 'polypeptide(L)'
;MEIEEPVRVARELVDAWYPDAVAAILGGSSVTARRTSHSDLDVVVVLAGEREPSRTSLRFGAWPVELFVHTEASWRWFVRREIPRRRSSMLSMCAEGVVILDRDGTGARLRDAARESTAAGPPEATPEELEDLRYGLTDLLDDLAGCAHAGERLFIVTELARRSCELILLRTGAWQGGGKWLARRVDEVRPGFSVELDGVVREALEGRPARLVALVDEVLAPSGGRRWEGYRRSGYPGSPAPGSHTGP
;
A
#
# COMPACT_ATOMS: atom_id res chain seq x y z
N MET A 1 -17.30 1.62 -20.07
CA MET A 1 -17.05 2.92 -19.41
C MET A 1 -15.81 3.50 -20.06
N GLU A 2 -15.97 4.64 -20.75
CA GLU A 2 -14.94 5.17 -21.64
C GLU A 2 -13.75 5.70 -20.85
N ILE A 3 -12.58 5.10 -21.06
CA ILE A 3 -11.27 5.59 -20.59
C ILE A 3 -10.85 6.83 -21.39
N GLU A 4 -11.51 7.12 -22.50
CA GLU A 4 -11.17 8.19 -23.45
C GLU A 4 -11.20 9.59 -22.82
N GLU A 5 -12.22 9.90 -22.01
CA GLU A 5 -12.35 11.21 -21.40
C GLU A 5 -11.20 11.54 -20.42
N PRO A 6 -10.87 10.70 -19.40
CA PRO A 6 -9.71 10.94 -18.52
C PRO A 6 -8.40 11.09 -19.29
N VAL A 7 -8.17 10.25 -20.29
CA VAL A 7 -6.96 10.29 -21.13
C VAL A 7 -6.90 11.60 -21.92
N ARG A 8 -8.00 12.03 -22.52
CA ARG A 8 -8.06 13.30 -23.26
C ARG A 8 -7.75 14.49 -22.35
N VAL A 9 -8.43 14.57 -21.19
CA VAL A 9 -8.25 15.68 -20.24
C VAL A 9 -6.82 15.71 -19.69
N ALA A 10 -6.25 14.55 -19.36
CA ALA A 10 -4.88 14.48 -18.90
C ALA A 10 -3.86 14.91 -19.97
N ARG A 11 -4.10 14.56 -21.25
CA ARG A 11 -3.29 15.04 -22.38
C ARG A 11 -3.37 16.56 -22.54
N GLU A 12 -4.58 17.13 -22.54
CA GLU A 12 -4.80 18.58 -22.63
C GLU A 12 -4.05 19.32 -21.51
N LEU A 13 -4.07 18.79 -20.29
CA LEU A 13 -3.33 19.37 -19.17
C LEU A 13 -1.82 19.31 -19.42
N VAL A 14 -1.30 18.15 -19.82
CA VAL A 14 0.15 17.97 -20.05
C VAL A 14 0.63 18.87 -21.18
N ASP A 15 -0.10 18.95 -22.29
CA ASP A 15 0.24 19.80 -23.42
C ASP A 15 0.24 21.30 -23.06
N ALA A 16 -0.71 21.72 -22.21
CA ALA A 16 -0.83 23.11 -21.79
C ALA A 16 0.23 23.55 -20.76
N TRP A 17 0.59 22.66 -19.81
CA TRP A 17 1.42 23.05 -18.66
C TRP A 17 2.84 22.51 -18.71
N TYR A 18 3.08 21.46 -19.49
CA TYR A 18 4.37 20.78 -19.64
C TYR A 18 4.70 20.52 -21.12
N PRO A 19 4.76 21.57 -21.96
CA PRO A 19 5.02 21.40 -23.40
C PRO A 19 6.38 20.78 -23.70
N ASP A 20 7.31 20.82 -22.75
CA ASP A 20 8.65 20.21 -22.79
C ASP A 20 8.69 18.78 -22.17
N ALA A 21 7.55 18.22 -21.75
CA ALA A 21 7.51 16.85 -21.24
C ALA A 21 7.96 15.85 -22.31
N VAL A 22 8.84 14.93 -21.94
CA VAL A 22 9.27 13.83 -22.81
C VAL A 22 8.34 12.63 -22.74
N ALA A 23 7.69 12.44 -21.58
CA ALA A 23 6.66 11.41 -21.40
C ALA A 23 5.64 11.83 -20.35
N ALA A 24 4.45 11.22 -20.41
CA ALA A 24 3.46 11.29 -19.35
C ALA A 24 2.64 9.98 -19.27
N ILE A 25 2.31 9.59 -18.03
CA ILE A 25 1.53 8.38 -17.75
C ILE A 25 0.35 8.78 -16.86
N LEU A 26 -0.85 8.42 -17.27
CA LEU A 26 -2.06 8.56 -16.46
C LEU A 26 -2.30 7.25 -15.72
N GLY A 27 -2.25 7.29 -14.39
CA GLY A 27 -2.47 6.16 -13.51
C GLY A 27 -3.75 6.27 -12.67
N GLY A 28 -3.75 5.52 -11.58
CA GLY A 28 -4.82 5.58 -10.58
C GLY A 28 -6.14 4.94 -11.00
N SER A 29 -7.19 5.25 -10.24
CA SER A 29 -8.51 4.62 -10.45
C SER A 29 -9.22 5.11 -11.71
N SER A 30 -8.86 6.28 -12.22
CA SER A 30 -9.51 6.90 -13.41
C SER A 30 -9.36 6.09 -14.69
N VAL A 31 -8.31 5.26 -14.79
CA VAL A 31 -8.04 4.40 -15.96
C VAL A 31 -8.37 2.93 -15.73
N THR A 32 -9.09 2.61 -14.66
CA THR A 32 -9.46 1.23 -14.31
C THR A 32 -10.98 1.05 -14.23
N ALA A 33 -11.44 -0.21 -14.20
CA ALA A 33 -12.85 -0.54 -13.92
C ALA A 33 -13.33 -0.05 -12.53
N ARG A 34 -12.44 0.43 -11.68
CA ARG A 34 -12.72 0.94 -10.33
C ARG A 34 -12.94 2.45 -10.28
N ARG A 35 -13.06 3.12 -11.44
CA ARG A 35 -13.39 4.55 -11.56
C ARG A 35 -14.72 4.85 -10.89
N THR A 36 -14.78 5.97 -10.16
CA THR A 36 -16.00 6.55 -9.59
C THR A 36 -16.11 8.01 -10.00
N SER A 37 -17.24 8.66 -9.69
CA SER A 37 -17.43 10.10 -9.88
C SER A 37 -16.49 10.98 -9.04
N HIS A 38 -15.79 10.38 -8.08
CA HIS A 38 -14.82 11.05 -7.21
C HIS A 38 -13.37 10.65 -7.53
N SER A 39 -13.14 9.93 -8.63
CA SER A 39 -11.79 9.61 -9.08
C SER A 39 -11.08 10.86 -9.58
N ASP A 40 -9.84 11.03 -9.17
CA ASP A 40 -8.90 12.03 -9.63
C ASP A 40 -8.07 11.54 -10.83
N LEU A 41 -7.32 12.43 -11.45
CA LEU A 41 -6.33 12.11 -12.46
C LEU A 41 -4.95 12.10 -11.80
N ASP A 42 -4.38 10.91 -11.63
CA ASP A 42 -3.00 10.73 -11.16
C ASP A 42 -2.05 10.77 -12.38
N VAL A 43 -1.39 11.88 -12.62
CA VAL A 43 -0.55 12.09 -13.81
C VAL A 43 0.92 12.14 -13.43
N VAL A 44 1.70 11.18 -13.92
CA VAL A 44 3.16 11.20 -13.84
C VAL A 44 3.70 11.89 -15.08
N VAL A 45 4.35 13.05 -14.90
CA VAL A 45 4.97 13.84 -15.98
C VAL A 45 6.47 13.65 -15.89
N VAL A 46 7.10 13.36 -17.02
CA VAL A 46 8.56 13.18 -17.10
C VAL A 46 9.17 14.28 -17.95
N LEU A 47 10.12 14.99 -17.35
CA LEU A 47 10.87 16.06 -17.98
C LEU A 47 12.31 15.60 -18.28
N ALA A 48 12.91 16.14 -19.33
CA ALA A 48 14.33 15.94 -19.62
C ALA A 48 15.22 16.78 -18.69
N GLY A 49 16.51 16.40 -18.63
CA GLY A 49 17.55 17.14 -17.89
C GLY A 49 17.47 16.93 -16.37
N GLU A 50 18.07 17.87 -15.64
CA GLU A 50 18.09 17.87 -14.17
C GLU A 50 16.98 18.79 -13.64
N ARG A 51 16.02 18.21 -12.94
CA ARG A 51 14.89 18.91 -12.32
C ARG A 51 14.59 18.29 -10.97
N GLU A 52 14.23 19.10 -10.00
CA GLU A 52 13.73 18.60 -8.71
C GLU A 52 12.34 17.96 -8.90
N PRO A 53 12.11 16.76 -8.34
CA PRO A 53 10.79 16.15 -8.39
C PRO A 53 9.80 16.94 -7.55
N SER A 54 8.55 17.01 -8.01
CA SER A 54 7.48 17.70 -7.29
C SER A 54 6.17 16.93 -7.36
N ARG A 55 5.30 17.16 -6.36
CA ARG A 55 3.91 16.72 -6.36
C ARG A 55 3.01 17.92 -6.13
N THR A 56 1.99 18.05 -6.96
CA THR A 56 1.04 19.16 -6.89
C THR A 56 -0.38 18.62 -7.07
N SER A 57 -1.29 19.02 -6.19
CA SER A 57 -2.72 18.74 -6.31
C SER A 57 -3.43 20.02 -6.77
N LEU A 58 -4.29 19.90 -7.78
CA LEU A 58 -4.97 21.04 -8.41
C LEU A 58 -6.33 20.62 -9.00
N ARG A 59 -7.01 21.57 -9.62
CA ARG A 59 -8.16 21.28 -10.50
C ARG A 59 -7.86 21.70 -11.93
N PHE A 60 -8.22 20.82 -12.87
CA PHE A 60 -8.18 21.11 -14.28
C PHE A 60 -9.58 20.83 -14.89
N GLY A 61 -10.27 21.90 -15.26
CA GLY A 61 -11.71 21.81 -15.56
C GLY A 61 -12.50 21.29 -14.36
N ALA A 62 -13.28 20.25 -14.56
CA ALA A 62 -14.05 19.59 -13.50
C ALA A 62 -13.26 18.55 -12.70
N TRP A 63 -12.04 18.20 -13.14
CA TRP A 63 -11.27 17.11 -12.57
C TRP A 63 -10.34 17.53 -11.44
N PRO A 64 -10.35 16.83 -10.29
CA PRO A 64 -9.24 16.86 -9.37
C PRO A 64 -8.04 16.17 -10.04
N VAL A 65 -6.85 16.71 -9.88
CA VAL A 65 -5.62 16.19 -10.51
C VAL A 65 -4.51 16.17 -9.49
N GLU A 66 -3.77 15.07 -9.45
CA GLU A 66 -2.47 14.97 -8.80
C GLU A 66 -1.38 14.83 -9.87
N LEU A 67 -0.47 15.79 -9.88
CA LEU A 67 0.70 15.79 -10.77
C LEU A 67 1.93 15.32 -10.00
N PHE A 68 2.63 14.34 -10.56
CA PHE A 68 3.91 13.83 -10.07
C PHE A 68 4.96 14.13 -11.13
N VAL A 69 5.71 15.21 -10.95
CA VAL A 69 6.71 15.66 -11.93
C VAL A 69 8.07 15.07 -11.56
N HIS A 70 8.67 14.38 -12.52
CA HIS A 70 9.93 13.67 -12.35
C HIS A 70 10.85 13.87 -13.57
N THR A 71 12.11 13.58 -13.40
CA THR A 71 13.00 13.11 -14.48
C THR A 71 13.04 11.57 -14.42
N GLU A 72 13.54 10.91 -15.46
CA GLU A 72 13.72 9.45 -15.41
C GLU A 72 14.62 9.05 -14.22
N ALA A 73 15.67 9.81 -13.94
CA ALA A 73 16.59 9.56 -12.83
C ALA A 73 15.91 9.72 -11.46
N SER A 74 15.14 10.80 -11.25
CA SER A 74 14.43 11.04 -10.00
C SER A 74 13.30 10.02 -9.77
N TRP A 75 12.60 9.60 -10.83
CA TRP A 75 11.60 8.53 -10.76
C TRP A 75 12.23 7.22 -10.27
N ARG A 76 13.35 6.79 -10.89
CA ARG A 76 14.08 5.58 -10.50
C ARG A 76 14.58 5.63 -9.06
N TRP A 77 15.06 6.79 -8.61
CA TRP A 77 15.50 7.02 -7.25
C TRP A 77 14.32 6.90 -6.25
N PHE A 78 13.17 7.50 -6.59
CA PHE A 78 11.98 7.49 -5.75
C PHE A 78 11.44 6.06 -5.59
N VAL A 79 11.29 5.34 -6.69
CA VAL A 79 10.84 3.93 -6.69
C VAL A 79 11.76 3.05 -5.85
N ARG A 80 13.08 3.17 -6.00
CA ARG A 80 14.04 2.40 -5.17
C ARG A 80 13.89 2.65 -3.67
N ARG A 81 13.42 3.81 -3.24
CA ARG A 81 13.16 4.13 -1.83
C ARG A 81 11.81 3.61 -1.33
N GLU A 82 10.84 3.42 -2.22
CA GLU A 82 9.52 2.90 -1.87
C GLU A 82 9.49 1.36 -1.80
N ILE A 83 10.25 0.69 -2.64
CA ILE A 83 10.30 -0.79 -2.70
C ILE A 83 10.56 -1.43 -1.33
N PRO A 84 11.55 -0.98 -0.51
CA PRO A 84 11.79 -1.55 0.82
C PRO A 84 10.61 -1.42 1.78
N ARG A 85 9.72 -0.45 1.55
CA ARG A 85 8.50 -0.28 2.34
C ARG A 85 7.37 -1.22 1.91
N ARG A 86 7.60 -2.04 0.90
CA ARG A 86 6.61 -2.94 0.27
C ARG A 86 5.35 -2.23 -0.21
N ARG A 87 5.42 -0.91 -0.39
CA ARG A 87 4.30 -0.07 -0.76
C ARG A 87 4.78 1.03 -1.69
N SER A 88 4.42 0.93 -2.97
CA SER A 88 4.78 1.91 -3.98
C SER A 88 3.57 2.26 -4.84
N SER A 89 3.00 3.45 -4.59
CA SER A 89 1.97 4.01 -5.45
C SER A 89 2.53 4.38 -6.82
N MET A 90 3.77 4.85 -6.88
CA MET A 90 4.43 5.22 -8.13
C MET A 90 4.60 4.00 -9.07
N LEU A 91 5.00 2.84 -8.55
CA LEU A 91 5.06 1.61 -9.35
C LEU A 91 3.69 1.24 -9.89
N SER A 92 2.65 1.19 -9.04
CA SER A 92 1.30 0.81 -9.48
C SER A 92 0.76 1.77 -10.53
N MET A 93 0.93 3.09 -10.34
CA MET A 93 0.50 4.11 -11.31
C MET A 93 1.17 3.92 -12.67
N CYS A 94 2.47 3.65 -12.71
CA CYS A 94 3.19 3.48 -13.96
C CYS A 94 2.96 2.10 -14.59
N ALA A 95 2.89 1.03 -13.81
CA ALA A 95 2.71 -0.33 -14.32
C ALA A 95 1.33 -0.56 -14.93
N GLU A 96 0.27 -0.06 -14.27
CA GLU A 96 -1.13 -0.23 -14.64
C GLU A 96 -1.65 0.94 -15.51
N GLY A 97 -0.90 2.06 -15.56
CA GLY A 97 -1.31 3.29 -16.21
C GLY A 97 -1.25 3.25 -17.74
N VAL A 98 -1.86 4.28 -18.32
CA VAL A 98 -1.87 4.55 -19.76
C VAL A 98 -0.80 5.59 -20.08
N VAL A 99 0.14 5.25 -20.97
CA VAL A 99 1.10 6.23 -21.51
C VAL A 99 0.34 7.18 -22.41
N ILE A 100 0.21 8.44 -21.97
CA ILE A 100 -0.55 9.47 -22.68
C ILE A 100 0.34 10.37 -23.55
N LEU A 101 1.64 10.43 -23.27
CA LEU A 101 2.66 11.10 -24.06
C LEU A 101 3.94 10.26 -24.01
N ASP A 102 4.62 10.08 -25.15
CA ASP A 102 5.93 9.44 -25.24
C ASP A 102 6.67 9.93 -26.49
N ARG A 103 7.64 10.83 -26.31
CA ARG A 103 8.36 11.48 -27.42
C ARG A 103 9.66 10.77 -27.78
N ASP A 104 10.29 10.08 -26.82
CA ASP A 104 11.61 9.48 -26.95
C ASP A 104 11.71 8.04 -26.40
N GLY A 105 10.58 7.41 -26.14
CA GLY A 105 10.48 6.07 -25.56
C GLY A 105 10.63 6.03 -24.03
N THR A 106 10.78 7.18 -23.35
CA THR A 106 10.90 7.22 -21.88
C THR A 106 9.66 6.68 -21.18
N GLY A 107 8.46 7.01 -21.68
CA GLY A 107 7.20 6.52 -21.10
C GLY A 107 7.09 4.99 -21.15
N ALA A 108 7.43 4.40 -22.28
CA ALA A 108 7.47 2.95 -22.44
C ALA A 108 8.49 2.31 -21.49
N ARG A 109 9.73 2.84 -21.45
CA ARG A 109 10.79 2.33 -20.55
C ARG A 109 10.39 2.38 -19.07
N LEU A 110 9.76 3.48 -18.62
CA LEU A 110 9.33 3.60 -17.22
C LEU A 110 8.19 2.63 -16.89
N ARG A 111 7.22 2.50 -17.79
CA ARG A 111 6.12 1.53 -17.61
C ARG A 111 6.64 0.09 -17.54
N ASP A 112 7.57 -0.27 -18.43
CA ASP A 112 8.11 -1.63 -18.48
C ASP A 112 8.96 -1.91 -17.23
N ALA A 113 9.80 -0.97 -16.77
CA ALA A 113 10.53 -1.05 -15.52
C ALA A 113 9.60 -1.15 -14.29
N ALA A 114 8.48 -0.41 -14.30
CA ALA A 114 7.48 -0.51 -13.24
C ALA A 114 6.80 -1.88 -13.22
N ARG A 115 6.44 -2.43 -14.39
CA ARG A 115 5.86 -3.78 -14.52
C ARG A 115 6.82 -4.87 -14.06
N GLU A 116 8.08 -4.79 -14.48
CA GLU A 116 9.12 -5.72 -14.05
C GLU A 116 9.30 -5.69 -12.52
N SER A 117 9.42 -4.50 -11.92
CA SER A 117 9.55 -4.35 -10.47
C SER A 117 8.31 -4.83 -9.72
N THR A 118 7.11 -4.60 -10.27
CA THR A 118 5.85 -5.06 -9.67
C THR A 118 5.77 -6.59 -9.72
N ALA A 119 6.15 -7.20 -10.84
CA ALA A 119 6.15 -8.65 -11.04
C ALA A 119 7.21 -9.36 -10.19
N ALA A 120 8.35 -8.72 -9.95
CA ALA A 120 9.39 -9.24 -9.05
C ALA A 120 8.91 -9.32 -7.58
N GLY A 121 7.86 -8.60 -7.23
CA GLY A 121 7.33 -8.54 -5.87
C GLY A 121 8.13 -7.62 -4.93
N PRO A 122 7.61 -7.39 -3.73
CA PRO A 122 8.32 -6.66 -2.69
C PRO A 122 9.40 -7.53 -2.05
N PRO A 123 10.36 -6.95 -1.28
CA PRO A 123 11.32 -7.72 -0.50
C PRO A 123 10.62 -8.69 0.45
N GLU A 124 11.23 -9.85 0.65
CA GLU A 124 10.74 -10.85 1.60
C GLU A 124 10.63 -10.28 3.03
N ALA A 125 9.65 -10.77 3.78
CA ALA A 125 9.53 -10.44 5.18
C ALA A 125 10.66 -11.08 5.99
N THR A 126 11.21 -10.32 6.93
CA THR A 126 12.12 -10.92 7.90
C THR A 126 11.33 -11.69 8.97
N PRO A 127 11.96 -12.69 9.62
CA PRO A 127 11.34 -13.38 10.76
C PRO A 127 10.90 -12.40 11.86
N GLU A 128 11.70 -11.37 12.11
CA GLU A 128 11.42 -10.35 13.11
C GLU A 128 10.18 -9.52 12.77
N GLU A 129 9.99 -9.14 11.49
CA GLU A 129 8.80 -8.41 11.07
C GLU A 129 7.53 -9.23 11.25
N LEU A 130 7.57 -10.54 10.95
CA LEU A 130 6.46 -11.45 11.19
C LEU A 130 6.16 -11.62 12.69
N GLU A 131 7.20 -11.79 13.52
CA GLU A 131 7.07 -11.88 14.98
C GLU A 131 6.45 -10.60 15.57
N ASP A 132 6.83 -9.41 15.09
CA ASP A 132 6.27 -8.14 15.55
C ASP A 132 4.77 -8.02 15.23
N LEU A 133 4.35 -8.41 14.03
CA LEU A 133 2.94 -8.40 13.68
C LEU A 133 2.15 -9.43 14.50
N ARG A 134 2.71 -10.63 14.72
CA ARG A 134 2.08 -11.65 15.58
C ARG A 134 1.90 -11.16 17.00
N TYR A 135 2.96 -10.60 17.58
CA TYR A 135 2.91 -10.02 18.93
C TYR A 135 1.85 -8.90 19.00
N GLY A 136 1.92 -7.93 18.09
CA GLY A 136 1.00 -6.80 18.11
C GLY A 136 -0.47 -7.18 17.85
N LEU A 137 -0.74 -8.25 17.08
CA LEU A 137 -2.10 -8.79 16.94
C LEU A 137 -2.54 -9.52 18.22
N THR A 138 -1.65 -10.24 18.90
CA THR A 138 -1.94 -10.90 20.16
C THR A 138 -2.30 -9.90 21.26
N ASP A 139 -1.48 -8.84 21.39
CA ASP A 139 -1.67 -7.75 22.33
C ASP A 139 -3.03 -7.05 22.13
N LEU A 140 -3.38 -6.73 20.88
CA LEU A 140 -4.68 -6.16 20.55
C LEU A 140 -5.86 -7.10 20.81
N LEU A 141 -5.69 -8.43 20.67
CA LEU A 141 -6.73 -9.39 21.03
C LEU A 141 -6.98 -9.44 22.55
N ASP A 142 -5.90 -9.33 23.34
CA ASP A 142 -6.01 -9.27 24.80
C ASP A 142 -6.62 -7.94 25.25
N ASP A 143 -6.25 -6.82 24.62
CA ASP A 143 -6.90 -5.52 24.82
C ASP A 143 -8.40 -5.57 24.50
N LEU A 144 -8.76 -6.21 23.37
CA LEU A 144 -10.17 -6.38 22.98
C LEU A 144 -10.97 -7.19 24.00
N ALA A 145 -10.37 -8.23 24.56
CA ALA A 145 -11.01 -9.08 25.57
C ALA A 145 -11.34 -8.33 26.86
N GLY A 146 -10.47 -7.38 27.25
CA GLY A 146 -10.67 -6.52 28.44
C GLY A 146 -11.49 -5.24 28.18
N CYS A 147 -11.80 -4.92 26.92
CA CYS A 147 -12.33 -3.63 26.52
C CYS A 147 -13.83 -3.48 26.82
N ALA A 148 -14.17 -2.64 27.80
CA ALA A 148 -15.56 -2.26 28.11
C ALA A 148 -15.99 -0.96 27.38
N HIS A 149 -15.06 -0.10 26.99
CA HIS A 149 -15.33 1.24 26.46
C HIS A 149 -15.46 1.24 24.93
N ALA A 150 -16.61 1.72 24.42
CA ALA A 150 -16.89 1.68 22.97
C ALA A 150 -15.89 2.50 22.13
N GLY A 151 -15.40 3.64 22.65
CA GLY A 151 -14.40 4.47 21.96
C GLY A 151 -13.05 3.77 21.81
N GLU A 152 -12.58 3.06 22.85
CA GLU A 152 -11.35 2.27 22.80
C GLU A 152 -11.50 1.09 21.85
N ARG A 153 -12.65 0.41 21.92
CA ARG A 153 -12.98 -0.71 21.03
C ARG A 153 -12.88 -0.35 19.56
N LEU A 154 -13.31 0.86 19.18
CA LEU A 154 -13.19 1.34 17.80
C LEU A 154 -11.73 1.30 17.32
N PHE A 155 -10.79 1.80 18.12
CA PHE A 155 -9.38 1.84 17.73
C PHE A 155 -8.74 0.44 17.74
N ILE A 156 -9.04 -0.39 18.74
CA ILE A 156 -8.55 -1.76 18.81
C ILE A 156 -9.02 -2.58 17.61
N VAL A 157 -10.32 -2.55 17.31
CA VAL A 157 -10.92 -3.32 16.22
C VAL A 157 -10.40 -2.86 14.84
N THR A 158 -10.26 -1.54 14.62
CA THR A 158 -9.69 -1.02 13.37
C THR A 158 -8.22 -1.40 13.19
N GLU A 159 -7.46 -1.41 14.26
CA GLU A 159 -6.05 -1.80 14.21
C GLU A 159 -5.88 -3.32 14.01
N LEU A 160 -6.72 -4.15 14.65
CA LEU A 160 -6.80 -5.59 14.38
C LEU A 160 -7.09 -5.86 12.90
N ALA A 161 -8.09 -5.19 12.33
CA ALA A 161 -8.45 -5.33 10.92
C ALA A 161 -7.28 -4.96 10.00
N ARG A 162 -6.64 -3.82 10.25
CA ARG A 162 -5.51 -3.33 9.46
C ARG A 162 -4.32 -4.30 9.52
N ARG A 163 -3.89 -4.68 10.73
CA ARG A 163 -2.72 -5.57 10.92
C ARG A 163 -2.97 -6.99 10.43
N SER A 164 -4.20 -7.49 10.49
CA SER A 164 -4.56 -8.78 9.89
C SER A 164 -4.32 -8.78 8.37
N CYS A 165 -4.76 -7.73 7.67
CA CYS A 165 -4.47 -7.58 6.24
C CYS A 165 -2.96 -7.48 5.98
N GLU A 166 -2.23 -6.69 6.77
CA GLU A 166 -0.77 -6.53 6.62
C GLU A 166 -0.02 -7.86 6.84
N LEU A 167 -0.42 -8.66 7.83
CA LEU A 167 0.19 -9.98 8.07
C LEU A 167 -0.05 -10.93 6.90
N ILE A 168 -1.26 -10.98 6.34
CA ILE A 168 -1.57 -11.80 5.16
C ILE A 168 -0.67 -11.39 4.00
N LEU A 169 -0.61 -10.10 3.67
CA LEU A 169 0.18 -9.58 2.56
C LEU A 169 1.69 -9.80 2.78
N LEU A 170 2.18 -9.57 4.00
CA LEU A 170 3.58 -9.75 4.34
C LEU A 170 4.00 -11.21 4.20
N ARG A 171 3.20 -12.13 4.73
CA ARG A 171 3.46 -13.58 4.68
C ARG A 171 3.40 -14.16 3.27
N THR A 172 2.54 -13.61 2.42
CA THR A 172 2.38 -14.07 1.03
C THR A 172 3.35 -13.39 0.06
N GLY A 173 4.25 -12.51 0.55
CA GLY A 173 5.16 -11.77 -0.32
C GLY A 173 4.45 -10.79 -1.26
N ALA A 174 3.28 -10.30 -0.86
CA ALA A 174 2.49 -9.39 -1.68
C ALA A 174 2.78 -7.91 -1.34
N TRP A 175 2.55 -7.04 -2.34
CA TRP A 175 2.64 -5.61 -2.15
C TRP A 175 1.61 -5.12 -1.13
N GLN A 176 2.05 -4.27 -0.21
CA GLN A 176 1.19 -3.64 0.79
C GLN A 176 0.32 -2.53 0.18
N GLY A 177 -0.73 -2.15 0.89
CA GLY A 177 -1.61 -1.06 0.53
C GLY A 177 -1.91 -0.14 1.71
N GLY A 178 -2.67 0.93 1.44
CA GLY A 178 -3.20 1.79 2.49
C GLY A 178 -4.59 2.31 2.14
N GLY A 179 -5.44 2.55 3.15
CA GLY A 179 -6.84 2.91 2.92
C GLY A 179 -7.53 1.87 2.03
N LYS A 180 -8.24 2.32 0.99
CA LYS A 180 -8.93 1.44 0.05
C LYS A 180 -8.04 0.40 -0.65
N TRP A 181 -6.74 0.69 -0.79
CA TRP A 181 -5.79 -0.21 -1.44
C TRP A 181 -5.42 -1.41 -0.58
N LEU A 182 -5.51 -1.29 0.75
CA LEU A 182 -5.24 -2.43 1.64
C LEU A 182 -6.29 -3.55 1.41
N ALA A 183 -7.57 -3.18 1.37
CA ALA A 183 -8.65 -4.13 1.07
C ALA A 183 -8.49 -4.78 -0.32
N ARG A 184 -8.11 -3.97 -1.32
CA ARG A 184 -7.90 -4.47 -2.68
C ARG A 184 -6.75 -5.47 -2.77
N ARG A 185 -5.61 -5.15 -2.14
CA ARG A 185 -4.42 -6.02 -2.13
C ARG A 185 -4.66 -7.32 -1.38
N VAL A 186 -5.37 -7.28 -0.25
CA VAL A 186 -5.66 -8.52 0.49
C VAL A 186 -6.62 -9.42 -0.30
N ASP A 187 -7.58 -8.86 -1.01
CA ASP A 187 -8.50 -9.65 -1.86
C ASP A 187 -7.82 -10.26 -3.10
N GLU A 188 -6.69 -9.69 -3.57
CA GLU A 188 -5.88 -10.29 -4.63
C GLU A 188 -5.22 -11.61 -4.19
N VAL A 189 -4.88 -11.76 -2.90
CA VAL A 189 -4.22 -12.98 -2.35
C VAL A 189 -5.16 -13.87 -1.56
N ARG A 190 -6.24 -13.32 -1.02
CA ARG A 190 -7.32 -14.03 -0.30
C ARG A 190 -8.68 -13.45 -0.75
N PRO A 191 -9.24 -13.93 -1.87
CA PRO A 191 -10.48 -13.41 -2.43
C PRO A 191 -11.64 -13.41 -1.44
N GLY A 192 -12.32 -12.25 -1.28
CA GLY A 192 -13.45 -12.08 -0.39
C GLY A 192 -13.10 -11.79 1.07
N PHE A 193 -11.83 -11.78 1.44
CA PHE A 193 -11.42 -11.51 2.82
C PHE A 193 -11.87 -10.13 3.32
N SER A 194 -11.82 -9.09 2.48
CA SER A 194 -12.26 -7.75 2.88
C SER A 194 -13.74 -7.69 3.24
N VAL A 195 -14.59 -8.47 2.57
CA VAL A 195 -16.03 -8.56 2.85
C VAL A 195 -16.28 -9.35 4.16
N GLU A 196 -15.58 -10.46 4.34
CA GLU A 196 -15.63 -11.23 5.59
C GLU A 196 -15.21 -10.38 6.78
N LEU A 197 -14.09 -9.65 6.63
CA LEU A 197 -13.55 -8.76 7.66
C LEU A 197 -14.53 -7.63 8.00
N ASP A 198 -15.17 -6.98 7.01
CA ASP A 198 -16.18 -5.94 7.26
C ASP A 198 -17.33 -6.47 8.13
N GLY A 199 -17.82 -7.69 7.85
CA GLY A 199 -18.89 -8.31 8.63
C GLY A 199 -18.52 -8.52 10.10
N VAL A 200 -17.35 -9.12 10.36
CA VAL A 200 -16.92 -9.41 11.75
C VAL A 200 -16.47 -8.16 12.50
N VAL A 201 -15.94 -7.15 11.81
CA VAL A 201 -15.60 -5.84 12.38
C VAL A 201 -16.86 -5.13 12.87
N ARG A 202 -17.95 -5.09 12.08
CA ARG A 202 -19.23 -4.49 12.50
C ARG A 202 -19.77 -5.16 13.76
N GLU A 203 -19.78 -6.49 13.80
CA GLU A 203 -20.21 -7.22 14.99
C GLU A 203 -19.36 -6.91 16.23
N ALA A 204 -18.03 -6.82 16.05
CA ALA A 204 -17.12 -6.50 17.15
C ALA A 204 -17.35 -5.08 17.68
N LEU A 205 -17.60 -4.10 16.80
CA LEU A 205 -17.92 -2.72 17.19
C LEU A 205 -19.23 -2.64 18.00
N GLU A 206 -20.18 -3.53 17.74
CA GLU A 206 -21.43 -3.67 18.50
C GLU A 206 -21.26 -4.47 19.82
N GLY A 207 -20.04 -4.84 20.19
CA GLY A 207 -19.75 -5.57 21.43
C GLY A 207 -19.84 -7.11 21.30
N ARG A 208 -19.84 -7.64 20.08
CA ARG A 208 -19.82 -9.08 19.79
C ARG A 208 -18.51 -9.48 19.08
N PRO A 209 -17.36 -9.50 19.79
CA PRO A 209 -16.06 -9.66 19.15
C PRO A 209 -15.68 -11.09 18.77
N ALA A 210 -16.45 -12.10 19.18
CA ALA A 210 -16.05 -13.51 19.08
C ALA A 210 -15.65 -13.95 17.65
N ARG A 211 -16.38 -13.51 16.62
CA ARG A 211 -16.05 -13.85 15.23
C ARG A 211 -14.81 -13.12 14.71
N LEU A 212 -14.59 -11.87 15.13
CA LEU A 212 -13.35 -11.16 14.80
C LEU A 212 -12.14 -11.85 15.45
N VAL A 213 -12.26 -12.25 16.71
CA VAL A 213 -11.19 -13.00 17.41
C VAL A 213 -10.86 -14.28 16.66
N ALA A 214 -11.88 -15.07 16.27
CA ALA A 214 -11.68 -16.31 15.53
C ALA A 214 -11.01 -16.06 14.16
N LEU A 215 -11.41 -15.02 13.43
CA LEU A 215 -10.81 -14.66 12.14
C LEU A 215 -9.34 -14.23 12.29
N VAL A 216 -9.02 -13.45 13.33
CA VAL A 216 -7.63 -13.04 13.60
C VAL A 216 -6.77 -14.25 14.00
N ASP A 217 -7.30 -15.19 14.79
CA ASP A 217 -6.61 -16.44 15.12
C ASP A 217 -6.34 -17.30 13.87
N GLU A 218 -7.29 -17.36 12.93
CA GLU A 218 -7.10 -18.00 11.64
C GLU A 218 -5.99 -17.33 10.82
N VAL A 219 -5.92 -16.00 10.80
CA VAL A 219 -4.86 -15.23 10.13
C VAL A 219 -3.49 -15.47 10.76
N LEU A 220 -3.43 -15.61 12.08
CA LEU A 220 -2.20 -15.89 12.85
C LEU A 220 -1.68 -17.33 12.68
N ALA A 221 -2.59 -18.29 12.50
CA ALA A 221 -2.27 -19.72 12.53
C ALA A 221 -1.13 -20.13 11.57
N PRO A 222 -1.09 -19.70 10.29
CA PRO A 222 -0.01 -20.06 9.38
C PRO A 222 1.37 -19.48 9.75
N SER A 223 1.40 -18.49 10.66
CA SER A 223 2.64 -17.89 11.18
C SER A 223 3.04 -18.45 12.55
N GLY A 224 2.34 -19.50 13.04
CA GLY A 224 2.59 -20.13 14.34
C GLY A 224 1.68 -19.64 15.45
N GLY A 225 0.53 -19.02 15.12
CA GLY A 225 -0.48 -18.57 16.07
C GLY A 225 -0.11 -17.33 16.87
N ARG A 226 -0.81 -17.12 17.99
CA ARG A 226 -0.55 -15.98 18.89
C ARG A 226 0.88 -16.01 19.43
N ARG A 227 1.43 -14.81 19.69
CA ARG A 227 2.78 -14.63 20.20
C ARG A 227 2.79 -13.66 21.36
N TRP A 228 2.96 -14.15 22.57
CA TRP A 228 3.14 -13.37 23.79
C TRP A 228 4.41 -13.76 24.51
N GLU A 229 4.46 -14.98 25.03
CA GLU A 229 5.59 -15.47 25.78
C GLU A 229 6.85 -15.61 24.92
N GLY A 230 7.98 -15.15 25.45
CA GLY A 230 9.27 -15.21 24.79
C GLY A 230 9.47 -14.19 23.65
N TYR A 231 8.49 -13.28 23.40
CA TYR A 231 8.74 -12.14 22.51
C TYR A 231 9.80 -11.21 23.08
N ARG A 232 10.81 -10.88 22.28
CA ARG A 232 11.89 -9.98 22.67
C ARG A 232 12.33 -9.10 21.52
N ARG A 233 12.42 -7.81 21.76
CA ARG A 233 13.06 -6.82 20.88
C ARG A 233 14.17 -6.09 21.61
N SER A 234 15.33 -5.89 20.97
CA SER A 234 16.35 -4.98 21.45
C SER A 234 15.96 -3.55 21.09
N GLY A 235 15.86 -2.69 22.11
CA GLY A 235 15.35 -1.31 21.97
C GLY A 235 16.31 -0.30 21.36
N TYR A 236 17.55 -0.67 20.99
CA TYR A 236 18.56 0.24 20.43
C TYR A 236 19.19 -0.33 19.16
N PRO A 237 19.23 0.45 18.05
CA PRO A 237 20.10 0.13 16.93
C PRO A 237 21.55 0.14 17.41
N GLY A 238 22.24 -1.01 17.37
CA GLY A 238 23.63 -1.14 17.79
C GLY A 238 23.87 -1.82 19.15
N SER A 239 22.85 -2.26 19.87
CA SER A 239 23.07 -3.16 21.03
C SER A 239 23.62 -4.50 20.56
N PRO A 240 24.74 -4.99 21.12
CA PRO A 240 25.23 -6.33 20.81
C PRO A 240 24.16 -7.37 21.18
N ALA A 241 24.08 -8.45 20.39
CA ALA A 241 23.22 -9.59 20.71
C ALA A 241 23.48 -10.01 22.16
N PRO A 242 22.44 -10.33 22.98
CA PRO A 242 22.62 -10.76 24.33
C PRO A 242 23.49 -12.02 24.32
N GLY A 243 24.68 -11.91 24.89
CA GLY A 243 25.53 -13.06 25.12
C GLY A 243 24.76 -14.14 25.89
N SER A 244 24.93 -15.39 25.50
CA SER A 244 24.42 -16.54 26.21
C SER A 244 24.85 -16.44 27.69
N HIS A 245 23.97 -15.94 28.53
CA HIS A 245 24.12 -16.11 29.96
C HIS A 245 23.82 -17.58 30.28
N THR A 246 24.86 -18.40 30.29
CA THR A 246 24.87 -19.60 31.11
C THR A 246 24.85 -19.09 32.55
N GLY A 247 23.67 -19.07 33.15
CA GLY A 247 23.50 -18.84 34.59
C GLY A 247 24.09 -19.96 35.40
N PRO A 248 24.40 -19.70 36.67
CA PRO A 248 25.02 -20.66 37.58
C PRO A 248 24.11 -21.84 37.86
#